data_ad23be33b3988a768ebaa8a296f64af0
#
_entry.id   ad23be33b3988a768ebaa8a296f64af0
#
_cell.length_a   1.000
_cell.length_b   1.000
_cell.length_c   1.000
_cell.angle_alpha   90.00
_cell.angle_beta   90.00
_cell.angle_gamma   90.00
#
_symmetry.space_group_name_H-M   'P 1'
#
loop_
_entity.id
_entity.type
_entity.pdbx_description
1 polymer ?
#
loop_
_entity_poly.entity_id
_entity_poly.type
_entity_poly.pdbx_seq_one_letter_code
_entity_poly.pdbx_strand_id
1 'polypeptide(L)'
;RYNYDVNGYFICDRGRFGAGYVNNAERIDFAGLREEEGSFSAIRQDNALSTAARWLNNKRVVGIGSPRASLEPNFLLKHWLGPTNFSSGLSDSEASAIEKLTKILSSTTANVPSVRQMESADAILILGEDVSNTAPRIALALRQAVRNESFSMAEAAGIPKWQDAAVRNLGQDELSPLVVVTSCESRLDDVASHIYCLN
;
A
#
# COMPACT_ATOMS: atom_id res chain seq x y z
N ARG A 1 -4.98 16.58 -5.82
CA ARG A 1 -4.73 16.70 -7.25
C ARG A 1 -5.34 15.52 -7.99
N TYR A 2 -5.98 15.76 -9.14
CA TYR A 2 -6.54 14.70 -9.99
C TYR A 2 -5.43 13.79 -10.53
N ASN A 3 -5.64 12.49 -10.42
CA ASN A 3 -4.76 11.47 -11.01
C ASN A 3 -5.63 10.44 -11.75
N TYR A 4 -5.63 10.53 -13.06
CA TYR A 4 -6.51 9.75 -13.94
C TYR A 4 -6.31 8.23 -13.80
N ASP A 5 -5.08 7.79 -13.69
CA ASP A 5 -4.73 6.35 -13.73
C ASP A 5 -4.87 5.65 -12.38
N VAL A 6 -4.90 6.41 -11.28
CA VAL A 6 -4.90 5.85 -9.94
C VAL A 6 -6.23 6.05 -9.23
N ASN A 7 -6.61 7.29 -8.94
CA ASN A 7 -7.72 7.56 -8.04
C ASN A 7 -8.69 8.65 -8.49
N GLY A 8 -8.45 9.31 -9.62
CA GLY A 8 -9.26 10.45 -10.04
C GLY A 8 -9.26 11.54 -8.99
N TYR A 9 -10.45 11.85 -8.46
CA TYR A 9 -10.64 12.75 -7.31
C TYR A 9 -10.84 12.02 -5.98
N PHE A 10 -10.90 10.69 -5.99
CA PHE A 10 -11.21 9.92 -4.79
C PHE A 10 -9.97 9.71 -3.92
N ILE A 11 -10.21 9.67 -2.62
CA ILE A 11 -9.25 9.30 -1.60
C ILE A 11 -9.99 8.46 -0.56
N CYS A 12 -9.37 7.40 -0.06
CA CYS A 12 -9.96 6.57 0.98
C CYS A 12 -9.98 7.31 2.33
N ASP A 13 -10.82 6.84 3.25
CA ASP A 13 -10.97 7.46 4.57
C ASP A 13 -9.66 7.47 5.37
N ARG A 14 -8.82 6.45 5.25
CA ARG A 14 -7.50 6.44 5.86
C ARG A 14 -6.61 7.56 5.33
N GLY A 15 -6.61 7.82 4.03
CA GLY A 15 -5.88 8.93 3.44
C GLY A 15 -6.46 10.30 3.82
N ARG A 16 -7.79 10.38 4.00
CA ARG A 16 -8.49 11.62 4.33
C ARG A 16 -8.39 11.98 5.82
N PHE A 17 -8.57 10.99 6.70
CA PHE A 17 -8.72 11.21 8.13
C PHE A 17 -7.55 10.65 8.96
N GLY A 18 -6.70 9.82 8.38
CA GLY A 18 -5.57 9.17 9.06
C GLY A 18 -4.35 10.05 9.29
N ALA A 19 -4.41 11.34 8.99
CA ALA A 19 -3.25 12.25 9.07
C ALA A 19 -3.03 12.86 10.48
N GLY A 20 -3.83 12.50 11.48
CA GLY A 20 -3.76 13.06 12.84
C GLY A 20 -2.38 12.93 13.49
N TYR A 21 -1.63 11.86 13.17
CA TYR A 21 -0.27 11.65 13.71
C TYR A 21 0.73 12.71 13.23
N VAL A 22 0.46 13.40 12.10
CA VAL A 22 1.38 14.42 11.53
C VAL A 22 1.46 15.64 12.44
N ASN A 23 0.32 16.04 13.01
CA ASN A 23 0.19 17.23 13.84
C ASN A 23 -0.12 16.87 15.31
N ASN A 24 0.20 15.65 15.75
CA ASN A 24 0.01 15.24 17.13
C ASN A 24 0.92 16.06 18.06
N ALA A 25 0.37 16.56 19.17
CA ALA A 25 1.12 17.32 20.17
C ALA A 25 2.26 16.51 20.84
N GLU A 26 2.13 15.18 20.86
CA GLU A 26 3.15 14.28 21.39
C GLU A 26 4.24 13.94 20.37
N ARG A 27 4.17 14.50 19.15
CA ARG A 27 5.19 14.28 18.13
C ARG A 27 6.51 14.90 18.56
N ILE A 28 7.58 14.13 18.49
CA ILE A 28 8.95 14.62 18.74
C ILE A 28 9.35 15.53 17.58
N ASP A 29 9.54 16.81 17.85
CA ASP A 29 9.92 17.86 16.89
C ASP A 29 11.25 18.55 17.22
N PHE A 30 11.94 18.08 18.26
CA PHE A 30 13.21 18.60 18.71
C PHE A 30 14.25 17.49 18.93
N ALA A 31 15.54 17.86 18.90
CA ALA A 31 16.59 16.99 19.36
C ALA A 31 16.62 16.95 20.90
N GLY A 32 16.53 15.77 21.48
CA GLY A 32 16.47 15.59 22.92
C GLY A 32 17.61 14.72 23.45
N LEU A 33 18.08 15.05 24.65
CA LEU A 33 19.02 14.26 25.41
C LEU A 33 18.32 13.68 26.63
N ARG A 34 18.50 12.39 26.89
CA ARG A 34 17.98 11.75 28.11
C ARG A 34 18.93 12.06 29.26
N GLU A 35 18.37 12.65 30.33
CA GLU A 35 19.06 12.89 31.59
C GLU A 35 19.12 11.61 32.46
N GLU A 36 19.98 11.60 33.45
CA GLU A 36 20.15 10.45 34.35
C GLU A 36 18.85 10.05 35.07
N GLU A 37 17.98 11.01 35.35
CA GLU A 37 16.66 10.80 35.98
C GLU A 37 15.57 10.32 35.01
N GLY A 38 15.91 10.10 33.71
CA GLY A 38 15.01 9.59 32.69
C GLY A 38 14.18 10.65 31.96
N SER A 39 14.25 11.91 32.36
CA SER A 39 13.64 13.05 31.66
C SER A 39 14.37 13.35 30.35
N PHE A 40 13.68 14.03 29.42
CA PHE A 40 14.27 14.50 28.17
C PHE A 40 14.47 16.01 28.21
N SER A 41 15.70 16.48 27.99
CA SER A 41 16.01 17.89 27.79
C SER A 41 16.18 18.19 26.30
N ALA A 42 15.55 19.28 25.84
CA ALA A 42 15.72 19.75 24.47
C ALA A 42 17.13 20.34 24.30
N ILE A 43 17.81 19.96 23.22
CA ILE A 43 19.15 20.47 22.89
C ILE A 43 19.18 20.97 21.44
N ARG A 44 20.13 21.88 21.16
CA ARG A 44 20.33 22.35 19.77
C ARG A 44 20.80 21.19 18.89
N GLN A 45 20.37 21.18 17.64
CA GLN A 45 20.70 20.13 16.66
C GLN A 45 22.23 19.93 16.51
N ASP A 46 23.01 21.00 16.48
CA ASP A 46 24.47 20.89 16.36
C ASP A 46 25.10 20.19 17.57
N ASN A 47 24.56 20.44 18.76
CA ASN A 47 24.98 19.76 19.98
C ASN A 47 24.57 18.30 19.99
N ALA A 48 23.39 17.96 19.44
CA ALA A 48 22.93 16.58 19.28
C ALA A 48 23.87 15.80 18.35
N LEU A 49 24.22 16.36 17.20
CA LEU A 49 25.13 15.73 16.25
C LEU A 49 26.53 15.51 16.83
N SER A 50 27.09 16.52 17.48
CA SER A 50 28.41 16.42 18.10
C SER A 50 28.42 15.41 19.27
N THR A 51 27.35 15.34 20.04
CA THR A 51 27.19 14.35 21.12
C THR A 51 27.05 12.94 20.57
N ALA A 52 26.22 12.74 19.55
CA ALA A 52 26.08 11.46 18.87
C ALA A 52 27.42 11.00 18.26
N ALA A 53 28.13 11.88 17.58
CA ALA A 53 29.44 11.57 17.00
C ALA A 53 30.44 11.13 18.07
N ARG A 54 30.46 11.79 19.23
CA ARG A 54 31.32 11.44 20.35
C ARG A 54 30.95 10.08 20.96
N TRP A 55 29.68 9.75 21.08
CA TRP A 55 29.24 8.47 21.61
C TRP A 55 29.54 7.29 20.69
N LEU A 56 29.47 7.52 19.37
CA LEU A 56 29.71 6.51 18.35
C LEU A 56 31.21 6.31 18.04
N ASN A 57 32.05 7.27 18.45
CA ASN A 57 33.49 7.21 18.20
C ASN A 57 34.11 5.97 18.87
N ASN A 58 34.94 5.22 18.12
CA ASN A 58 35.59 3.99 18.57
C ASN A 58 34.65 2.90 19.09
N LYS A 59 33.39 2.90 18.63
CA LYS A 59 32.40 1.86 18.96
C LYS A 59 32.10 0.99 17.73
N ARG A 60 31.71 -0.25 17.96
CA ARG A 60 31.10 -1.07 16.95
C ARG A 60 29.67 -0.60 16.75
N VAL A 61 29.36 -0.04 15.60
CA VAL A 61 28.07 0.56 15.28
C VAL A 61 27.34 -0.33 14.27
N VAL A 62 26.08 -0.60 14.51
CA VAL A 62 25.15 -1.26 13.58
C VAL A 62 24.04 -0.27 13.25
N GLY A 63 23.74 -0.11 11.97
CA GLY A 63 22.67 0.75 11.47
C GLY A 63 21.43 -0.04 11.14
N ILE A 64 20.29 0.40 11.64
CA ILE A 64 18.99 -0.13 11.28
C ILE A 64 18.25 0.97 10.52
N GLY A 65 18.03 0.75 9.25
CA GLY A 65 17.21 1.60 8.39
C GLY A 65 15.72 1.35 8.60
N SER A 66 14.91 1.97 7.76
CA SER A 66 13.45 1.77 7.82
C SER A 66 12.88 1.74 6.40
N PRO A 67 12.04 0.76 6.06
CA PRO A 67 11.32 0.74 4.78
C PRO A 67 10.31 1.90 4.66
N ARG A 68 10.00 2.59 5.76
CA ARG A 68 9.11 3.76 5.79
C ARG A 68 9.86 5.09 5.65
N ALA A 69 11.18 5.08 5.75
CA ALA A 69 12.03 6.24 5.49
C ALA A 69 12.30 6.37 3.98
N SER A 70 12.68 7.57 3.55
CA SER A 70 13.08 7.77 2.16
C SER A 70 14.40 7.03 1.84
N LEU A 71 14.75 7.00 0.56
CA LEU A 71 15.95 6.29 0.09
C LEU A 71 17.23 6.93 0.64
N GLU A 72 17.28 8.26 0.73
CA GLU A 72 18.48 9.03 1.07
C GLU A 72 19.03 8.69 2.46
N PRO A 73 18.26 8.74 3.58
CA PRO A 73 18.78 8.39 4.89
C PRO A 73 19.17 6.92 4.99
N ASN A 74 18.46 6.00 4.34
CA ASN A 74 18.83 4.59 4.29
C ASN A 74 20.16 4.40 3.54
N PHE A 75 20.34 5.09 2.41
CA PHE A 75 21.56 5.05 1.62
C PHE A 75 22.75 5.62 2.41
N LEU A 76 22.59 6.79 3.02
CA LEU A 76 23.64 7.44 3.81
C LEU A 76 24.05 6.57 4.99
N LEU A 77 23.09 5.97 5.70
CA LEU A 77 23.38 5.09 6.82
C LEU A 77 24.17 3.85 6.38
N LYS A 78 23.75 3.21 5.27
CA LYS A 78 24.46 2.08 4.67
C LYS A 78 25.85 2.46 4.19
N HIS A 79 25.99 3.62 3.54
CA HIS A 79 27.28 4.10 3.04
C HIS A 79 28.26 4.39 4.18
N TRP A 80 27.77 4.99 5.26
CA TRP A 80 28.59 5.32 6.43
C TRP A 80 29.09 4.09 7.17
N LEU A 81 28.23 3.09 7.41
CA LEU A 81 28.54 1.92 8.23
C LEU A 81 29.06 0.72 7.45
N GLY A 82 28.92 0.74 6.14
CA GLY A 82 29.18 -0.40 5.26
C GLY A 82 28.04 -1.43 5.25
N PRO A 83 27.99 -2.27 4.21
CA PRO A 83 26.87 -3.19 3.99
C PRO A 83 26.73 -4.29 5.07
N THR A 84 27.82 -4.68 5.69
CA THR A 84 27.85 -5.74 6.73
C THR A 84 27.31 -5.26 8.07
N ASN A 85 27.29 -3.96 8.32
CA ASN A 85 26.78 -3.36 9.56
C ASN A 85 25.45 -2.64 9.36
N PHE A 86 24.77 -2.87 8.24
CA PHE A 86 23.51 -2.22 7.91
C PHE A 86 22.40 -3.26 7.71
N SER A 87 21.25 -3.00 8.32
CA SER A 87 19.99 -3.68 8.04
C SER A 87 18.97 -2.68 7.49
N SER A 88 18.18 -3.09 6.50
CA SER A 88 17.09 -2.27 5.96
C SER A 88 15.89 -2.15 6.91
N GLY A 89 15.87 -2.89 8.01
CA GLY A 89 14.74 -2.99 8.92
C GLY A 89 13.63 -3.92 8.43
N LEU A 90 13.87 -4.65 7.33
CA LEU A 90 13.01 -5.74 6.86
C LEU A 90 13.48 -7.07 7.44
N SER A 91 12.57 -8.00 7.65
CA SER A 91 12.92 -9.39 7.91
C SER A 91 13.53 -10.04 6.66
N ASP A 92 14.28 -11.13 6.84
CA ASP A 92 14.89 -11.85 5.72
C ASP A 92 13.83 -12.41 4.75
N SER A 93 12.66 -12.82 5.26
CA SER A 93 11.55 -13.30 4.46
C SER A 93 10.95 -12.17 3.59
N GLU A 94 10.73 -11.00 4.16
CA GLU A 94 10.23 -9.82 3.43
C GLU A 94 11.25 -9.35 2.38
N ALA A 95 12.52 -9.27 2.74
CA ALA A 95 13.58 -8.89 1.81
C ALA A 95 13.66 -9.86 0.62
N SER A 96 13.58 -11.18 0.89
CA SER A 96 13.56 -12.22 -0.14
C SER A 96 12.31 -12.13 -1.03
N ALA A 97 11.14 -11.86 -0.45
CA ALA A 97 9.91 -11.68 -1.21
C ALA A 97 9.99 -10.46 -2.15
N ILE A 98 10.50 -9.33 -1.65
CA ILE A 98 10.70 -8.11 -2.45
C ILE A 98 11.70 -8.36 -3.59
N GLU A 99 12.80 -9.08 -3.32
CA GLU A 99 13.78 -9.41 -4.36
C GLU A 99 13.16 -10.27 -5.48
N LYS A 100 12.39 -11.29 -5.11
CA LYS A 100 11.67 -12.14 -6.08
C LYS A 100 10.66 -11.35 -6.88
N LEU A 101 9.86 -10.50 -6.22
CA LEU A 101 8.90 -9.63 -6.89
C LEU A 101 9.58 -8.69 -7.88
N THR A 102 10.67 -8.05 -7.47
CA THR A 102 11.45 -7.16 -8.33
C THR A 102 11.99 -7.89 -9.56
N LYS A 103 12.51 -9.10 -9.40
CA LYS A 103 12.96 -9.94 -10.51
C LYS A 103 11.82 -10.29 -11.48
N ILE A 104 10.66 -10.68 -10.96
CA ILE A 104 9.47 -10.98 -11.77
C ILE A 104 9.07 -9.75 -12.58
N LEU A 105 8.87 -8.60 -11.92
CA LEU A 105 8.45 -7.36 -12.57
C LEU A 105 9.46 -6.84 -13.60
N SER A 106 10.76 -7.11 -13.41
CA SER A 106 11.81 -6.69 -14.33
C SER A 106 12.01 -7.62 -15.52
N SER A 107 11.65 -8.90 -15.38
CA SER A 107 11.96 -9.95 -16.37
C SER A 107 10.75 -10.45 -17.14
N THR A 108 9.54 -10.07 -16.75
CA THR A 108 8.30 -10.52 -17.39
C THR A 108 7.74 -9.51 -18.37
N THR A 109 7.06 -10.00 -19.39
CA THR A 109 6.22 -9.19 -20.27
C THR A 109 4.80 -8.97 -19.73
N ALA A 110 4.54 -9.44 -18.49
CA ALA A 110 3.25 -9.25 -17.83
C ALA A 110 2.93 -7.76 -17.66
N ASN A 111 1.75 -7.37 -18.07
CA ASN A 111 1.27 -6.01 -17.89
C ASN A 111 0.94 -5.77 -16.41
N VAL A 112 1.40 -4.66 -15.85
CA VAL A 112 0.97 -4.17 -14.55
C VAL A 112 -0.09 -3.10 -14.81
N PRO A 113 -1.39 -3.42 -14.67
CA PRO A 113 -2.46 -2.50 -15.03
C PRO A 113 -2.53 -1.32 -14.08
N SER A 114 -2.91 -0.16 -14.60
CA SER A 114 -3.35 0.95 -13.75
C SER A 114 -4.69 0.59 -13.06
N VAL A 115 -5.01 1.29 -11.97
CA VAL A 115 -6.30 1.08 -11.27
C VAL A 115 -7.49 1.30 -12.21
N ARG A 116 -7.36 2.23 -13.17
CA ARG A 116 -8.38 2.45 -14.18
C ARG A 116 -8.50 1.29 -15.17
N GLN A 117 -7.40 0.69 -15.56
CA GLN A 117 -7.44 -0.50 -16.42
C GLN A 117 -8.07 -1.70 -15.71
N MET A 118 -7.89 -1.81 -14.39
CA MET A 118 -8.56 -2.83 -13.59
C MET A 118 -10.09 -2.72 -13.64
N GLU A 119 -10.65 -1.52 -13.79
CA GLU A 119 -12.09 -1.29 -13.93
C GLU A 119 -12.68 -1.91 -15.20
N SER A 120 -11.86 -2.21 -16.21
CA SER A 120 -12.27 -2.82 -17.47
C SER A 120 -11.92 -4.31 -17.59
N ALA A 121 -11.53 -4.96 -16.48
CA ALA A 121 -11.23 -6.39 -16.49
C ALA A 121 -12.49 -7.23 -16.68
N ASP A 122 -12.38 -8.30 -17.50
CA ASP A 122 -13.48 -9.24 -17.77
C ASP A 122 -13.57 -10.34 -16.71
N ALA A 123 -12.46 -10.65 -16.04
CA ALA A 123 -12.39 -11.61 -14.94
C ALA A 123 -11.31 -11.21 -13.94
N ILE A 124 -11.51 -11.55 -12.68
CA ILE A 124 -10.64 -11.12 -11.58
C ILE A 124 -10.32 -12.31 -10.68
N LEU A 125 -9.04 -12.44 -10.32
CA LEU A 125 -8.58 -13.33 -9.27
C LEU A 125 -7.86 -12.51 -8.20
N ILE A 126 -8.35 -12.58 -6.95
CA ILE A 126 -7.66 -12.08 -5.77
C ILE A 126 -7.00 -13.26 -5.08
N LEU A 127 -5.70 -13.16 -4.83
CA LEU A 127 -4.92 -14.24 -4.24
C LEU A 127 -4.15 -13.76 -3.01
N GLY A 128 -4.57 -14.22 -1.84
CA GLY A 128 -3.86 -14.04 -0.58
C GLY A 128 -3.97 -12.66 0.07
N GLU A 129 -4.84 -11.75 -0.42
CA GLU A 129 -4.90 -10.37 0.08
C GLU A 129 -6.34 -9.88 0.30
N ASP A 130 -6.58 -9.18 1.39
CA ASP A 130 -7.81 -8.41 1.59
C ASP A 130 -7.62 -6.97 1.06
N VAL A 131 -7.84 -6.80 -0.23
CA VAL A 131 -7.70 -5.50 -0.91
C VAL A 131 -8.70 -4.45 -0.40
N SER A 132 -9.77 -4.85 0.27
CA SER A 132 -10.74 -3.90 0.83
C SER A 132 -10.15 -3.09 2.00
N ASN A 133 -9.24 -3.68 2.75
CA ASN A 133 -8.53 -3.04 3.85
C ASN A 133 -7.19 -2.44 3.45
N THR A 134 -6.42 -3.11 2.60
CA THR A 134 -5.05 -2.69 2.25
C THR A 134 -5.01 -1.70 1.09
N ALA A 135 -5.92 -1.84 0.13
CA ALA A 135 -5.98 -1.01 -1.08
C ALA A 135 -7.43 -0.66 -1.48
N PRO A 136 -8.17 0.13 -0.67
CA PRO A 136 -9.60 0.38 -0.88
C PRO A 136 -9.96 0.93 -2.25
N ARG A 137 -9.03 1.68 -2.89
CA ARG A 137 -9.27 2.19 -4.25
C ARG A 137 -9.19 1.07 -5.30
N ILE A 138 -8.33 0.09 -5.10
CA ILE A 138 -8.31 -1.12 -5.95
C ILE A 138 -9.60 -1.92 -5.71
N ALA A 139 -10.00 -2.15 -4.47
CA ALA A 139 -11.25 -2.83 -4.16
C ALA A 139 -12.46 -2.18 -4.86
N LEU A 140 -12.53 -0.83 -4.89
CA LEU A 140 -13.56 -0.12 -5.64
C LEU A 140 -13.47 -0.37 -7.14
N ALA A 141 -12.27 -0.38 -7.73
CA ALA A 141 -12.07 -0.67 -9.16
C ALA A 141 -12.52 -2.09 -9.51
N LEU A 142 -12.18 -3.08 -8.68
CA LEU A 142 -12.61 -4.47 -8.87
C LEU A 142 -14.13 -4.62 -8.76
N ARG A 143 -14.76 -3.93 -7.80
CA ARG A 143 -16.23 -3.88 -7.67
C ARG A 143 -16.91 -3.23 -8.88
N GLN A 144 -16.26 -2.26 -9.53
CA GLN A 144 -16.75 -1.70 -10.79
C GLN A 144 -16.58 -2.71 -11.94
N ALA A 145 -15.44 -3.38 -12.02
CA ALA A 145 -15.16 -4.38 -13.06
C ALA A 145 -16.15 -5.53 -13.06
N VAL A 146 -16.58 -5.99 -11.90
CA VAL A 146 -17.61 -7.06 -11.77
C VAL A 146 -18.91 -6.69 -12.50
N ARG A 147 -19.22 -5.42 -12.71
CA ARG A 147 -20.42 -4.95 -13.42
C ARG A 147 -20.27 -4.94 -14.95
N ASN A 148 -19.10 -5.28 -15.48
CA ASN A 148 -18.84 -5.17 -16.93
C ASN A 148 -19.75 -6.11 -17.72
N GLU A 149 -20.12 -7.28 -17.19
CA GLU A 149 -21.10 -8.17 -17.87
C GLU A 149 -22.44 -7.46 -18.05
N SER A 150 -23.00 -6.88 -16.96
CA SER A 150 -24.23 -6.08 -17.05
C SER A 150 -24.13 -4.91 -18.03
N PHE A 151 -22.97 -4.26 -18.12
CA PHE A 151 -22.73 -3.18 -19.10
C PHE A 151 -22.66 -3.70 -20.52
N SER A 152 -22.09 -4.87 -20.77
CA SER A 152 -22.04 -5.51 -22.08
C SER A 152 -23.43 -5.90 -22.57
N MET A 153 -24.25 -6.47 -21.67
CA MET A 153 -25.66 -6.77 -21.95
C MET A 153 -26.46 -5.51 -22.29
N ALA A 154 -26.26 -4.43 -21.54
CA ALA A 154 -26.94 -3.15 -21.78
C ALA A 154 -26.53 -2.53 -23.12
N GLU A 155 -25.25 -2.60 -23.48
CA GLU A 155 -24.75 -2.14 -24.76
C GLU A 155 -25.35 -2.91 -25.93
N ALA A 156 -25.42 -4.24 -25.81
CA ALA A 156 -26.09 -5.10 -26.81
C ALA A 156 -27.60 -4.79 -26.95
N ALA A 157 -28.25 -4.36 -25.88
CA ALA A 157 -29.66 -3.94 -25.87
C ALA A 157 -29.86 -2.45 -26.26
N GLY A 158 -28.81 -1.71 -26.58
CA GLY A 158 -28.88 -0.29 -26.91
C GLY A 158 -29.17 0.63 -25.71
N ILE A 159 -28.95 0.14 -24.50
CA ILE A 159 -29.16 0.91 -23.26
C ILE A 159 -27.85 1.64 -22.88
N PRO A 160 -27.89 2.98 -22.77
CA PRO A 160 -26.69 3.73 -22.37
C PRO A 160 -26.25 3.39 -20.93
N LYS A 161 -24.92 3.28 -20.70
CA LYS A 161 -24.32 2.93 -19.40
C LYS A 161 -24.70 3.88 -18.23
N TRP A 162 -25.06 5.13 -18.53
CA TRP A 162 -25.50 6.10 -17.52
C TRP A 162 -26.91 5.84 -16.99
N GLN A 163 -27.72 5.04 -17.69
CA GLN A 163 -29.06 4.61 -17.21
C GLN A 163 -28.93 3.46 -16.21
N ASP A 164 -28.36 3.73 -15.05
CA ASP A 164 -28.00 2.72 -14.05
C ASP A 164 -29.16 1.78 -13.66
N ALA A 165 -30.38 2.32 -13.50
CA ALA A 165 -31.55 1.51 -13.17
C ALA A 165 -31.90 0.50 -14.29
N ALA A 166 -31.82 0.90 -15.56
CA ALA A 166 -32.09 0.03 -16.68
C ALA A 166 -31.00 -1.04 -16.83
N VAL A 167 -29.73 -0.66 -16.64
CA VAL A 167 -28.59 -1.58 -16.65
C VAL A 167 -28.75 -2.66 -15.56
N ARG A 168 -29.09 -2.26 -14.33
CA ARG A 168 -29.32 -3.21 -13.23
C ARG A 168 -30.51 -4.13 -13.49
N ASN A 169 -31.63 -3.60 -14.01
CA ASN A 169 -32.79 -4.41 -14.32
C ASN A 169 -32.52 -5.43 -15.42
N LEU A 170 -31.66 -5.11 -16.39
CA LEU A 170 -31.26 -6.02 -17.44
C LEU A 170 -30.24 -7.06 -16.94
N GLY A 171 -29.22 -6.61 -16.21
CA GLY A 171 -28.13 -7.46 -15.75
C GLY A 171 -28.52 -8.34 -14.57
N GLN A 172 -29.48 -7.90 -13.72
CA GLN A 172 -29.89 -8.62 -12.51
C GLN A 172 -28.67 -9.14 -11.72
N ASP A 173 -28.50 -10.46 -11.66
CA ASP A 173 -27.42 -11.15 -10.95
C ASP A 173 -26.24 -11.53 -11.88
N GLU A 174 -26.27 -11.11 -13.15
CA GLU A 174 -25.17 -11.37 -14.09
C GLU A 174 -23.99 -10.47 -13.81
N LEU A 175 -22.90 -11.06 -13.32
CA LEU A 175 -21.68 -10.40 -12.91
C LEU A 175 -20.47 -11.01 -13.61
N SER A 176 -19.48 -10.18 -13.97
CA SER A 176 -18.19 -10.68 -14.42
C SER A 176 -17.50 -11.50 -13.31
N PRO A 177 -16.82 -12.60 -13.66
CA PRO A 177 -16.24 -13.51 -12.67
C PRO A 177 -15.24 -12.82 -11.73
N LEU A 178 -15.48 -12.93 -10.43
CA LEU A 178 -14.54 -12.54 -9.37
C LEU A 178 -14.30 -13.74 -8.47
N VAL A 179 -13.08 -14.22 -8.42
CA VAL A 179 -12.65 -15.30 -7.54
C VAL A 179 -11.79 -14.71 -6.41
N VAL A 180 -12.17 -14.98 -5.17
CA VAL A 180 -11.46 -14.52 -3.98
C VAL A 180 -10.87 -15.72 -3.25
N VAL A 181 -9.55 -15.71 -3.06
CA VAL A 181 -8.78 -16.74 -2.33
C VAL A 181 -8.02 -16.04 -1.22
N THR A 182 -8.55 -16.06 -0.01
CA THR A 182 -7.97 -15.34 1.15
C THR A 182 -8.02 -16.21 2.41
N SER A 183 -7.36 -15.76 3.47
CA SER A 183 -7.42 -16.40 4.79
C SER A 183 -8.52 -15.85 5.70
N CYS A 184 -9.28 -14.85 5.25
CA CYS A 184 -10.36 -14.21 6.02
C CYS A 184 -11.44 -13.66 5.09
N GLU A 185 -12.59 -13.38 5.64
CA GLU A 185 -13.69 -12.73 4.93
C GLU A 185 -13.28 -11.31 4.46
N SER A 186 -13.76 -10.96 3.28
CA SER A 186 -13.50 -9.69 2.60
C SER A 186 -14.81 -8.97 2.27
N ARG A 187 -14.77 -7.64 2.14
CA ARG A 187 -15.94 -6.87 1.69
C ARG A 187 -16.26 -7.06 0.20
N LEU A 188 -15.48 -7.85 -0.53
CA LEU A 188 -15.75 -8.22 -1.91
C LEU A 188 -16.47 -9.55 -2.04
N ASP A 189 -16.67 -10.27 -0.94
CA ASP A 189 -17.33 -11.58 -0.93
C ASP A 189 -18.79 -11.47 -1.38
N ASP A 190 -19.44 -10.32 -1.13
CA ASP A 190 -20.83 -10.05 -1.56
C ASP A 190 -21.00 -9.93 -3.09
N VAL A 191 -19.92 -9.76 -3.84
CA VAL A 191 -19.92 -9.69 -5.31
C VAL A 191 -19.03 -10.74 -5.96
N ALA A 192 -18.45 -11.64 -5.17
CA ALA A 192 -17.60 -12.71 -5.66
C ALA A 192 -18.42 -13.86 -6.22
N SER A 193 -18.03 -14.39 -7.38
CA SER A 193 -18.62 -15.61 -7.95
C SER A 193 -18.15 -16.87 -7.21
N HIS A 194 -16.91 -16.86 -6.69
CA HIS A 194 -16.35 -17.97 -5.91
C HIS A 194 -15.44 -17.45 -4.81
N ILE A 195 -15.55 -18.05 -3.62
CA ILE A 195 -14.77 -17.71 -2.43
C ILE A 195 -14.09 -18.97 -1.92
N TYR A 196 -12.80 -18.89 -1.72
CA TYR A 196 -11.99 -19.96 -1.10
C TYR A 196 -11.26 -19.37 0.11
N CYS A 197 -11.69 -19.80 1.31
CA CYS A 197 -10.99 -19.43 2.54
C CYS A 197 -9.90 -20.47 2.83
N LEU A 198 -8.66 -20.02 2.84
CA LEU A 198 -7.48 -20.85 3.17
C LEU A 198 -7.26 -20.77 4.68
N ASN A 199 -7.41 -21.89 5.38
CA ASN A 199 -7.11 -22.02 6.81
C ASN A 199 -5.59 -22.16 7.03
#